data_e13867b77113bbfafd50eb02e53493f1
#
_entry.id   e13867b77113bbfafd50eb02e53493f1
#
_cell.length_a   1.000
_cell.length_b   1.000
_cell.length_c   1.000
_cell.angle_alpha   90.00
_cell.angle_beta   90.00
_cell.angle_gamma   90.00
#
_symmetry.space_group_name_H-M   'P 1'
#
loop_
_entity.id
_entity.type
_entity.pdbx_description
1 polymer ?
#
loop_
_entity_poly.entity_id
_entity_poly.type
_entity_poly.pdbx_seq_one_letter_code
_entity_poly.pdbx_strand_id
1 'polypeptide(L)'
;EFRRVLFRSDWQQGNNGGASGIDPLWMLNYFHFKDMEKRGRRGLILSRYGGLGSHRYPIGFSGDTIVTWKSLEFQPYFTATASNVGYTWWSHDIGGHMNGYKDNELALRWYQFGVFSPINRLHSSSNPFCGKEPWNYPEPYCSDMEKILRFRHALIPYMYTLNYRCHCEHIPVIIPMYYYYPFEEKAYS
;
A
#
# COMPACT_ATOMS: atom_id res chain seq x y z
N GLU A 1 11.59 -26.82 1.92
CA GLU A 1 11.44 -25.68 2.83
C GLU A 1 11.17 -24.41 2.03
N PHE A 2 9.91 -23.98 1.96
CA PHE A 2 9.57 -22.69 1.36
C PHE A 2 10.19 -21.59 2.24
N ARG A 3 11.31 -21.06 1.81
CA ARG A 3 11.95 -19.90 2.43
C ARG A 3 11.09 -18.69 2.16
N ARG A 4 10.15 -18.38 3.05
CA ARG A 4 9.31 -17.18 2.93
C ARG A 4 10.21 -15.95 2.95
N VAL A 5 10.20 -15.22 1.85
CA VAL A 5 10.92 -13.94 1.72
C VAL A 5 10.07 -12.80 2.31
N LEU A 6 8.75 -12.96 2.29
CA LEU A 6 7.78 -12.00 2.80
C LEU A 6 6.82 -12.72 3.76
N PHE A 7 6.63 -12.16 4.94
CA PHE A 7 5.58 -12.56 5.88
C PHE A 7 4.38 -11.62 5.73
N ARG A 8 3.18 -12.18 5.58
CA ARG A 8 1.93 -11.41 5.57
C ARG A 8 1.10 -11.73 6.81
N SER A 9 0.60 -10.69 7.48
CA SER A 9 -0.36 -10.77 8.58
C SER A 9 -1.59 -9.93 8.30
N ASP A 10 -2.75 -10.40 8.69
CA ASP A 10 -4.04 -9.76 8.49
C ASP A 10 -4.86 -9.79 9.81
N TRP A 11 -6.14 -10.10 9.79
CA TRP A 11 -7.05 -10.10 10.94
C TRP A 11 -6.85 -11.26 11.95
N GLN A 12 -6.01 -12.22 11.65
CA GLN A 12 -5.93 -13.50 12.38
C GLN A 12 -5.43 -13.39 13.83
N GLN A 13 -4.84 -12.28 14.22
CA GLN A 13 -4.26 -12.08 15.57
C GLN A 13 -5.29 -11.77 16.66
N GLY A 14 -6.53 -11.41 16.30
CA GLY A 14 -7.54 -10.92 17.27
C GLY A 14 -7.17 -9.60 17.91
N ASN A 15 -7.93 -9.19 18.94
CA ASN A 15 -7.77 -7.89 19.61
C ASN A 15 -7.09 -7.99 20.99
N ASN A 16 -6.79 -9.20 21.50
CA ASN A 16 -6.24 -9.43 22.82
C ASN A 16 -4.81 -9.96 22.74
N GLY A 17 -3.84 -9.11 23.04
CA GLY A 17 -2.41 -9.45 23.03
C GLY A 17 -1.82 -9.79 24.39
N GLY A 18 -2.62 -9.82 25.45
CA GLY A 18 -2.13 -10.05 26.81
C GLY A 18 -1.38 -8.86 27.44
N ALA A 19 -1.00 -7.86 26.65
CA ALA A 19 -0.38 -6.63 27.12
C ALA A 19 -1.35 -5.46 26.96
N SER A 20 -1.64 -4.74 28.04
CA SER A 20 -2.54 -3.59 28.01
C SER A 20 -1.94 -2.45 27.16
N GLY A 21 -2.76 -1.91 26.25
CA GLY A 21 -2.40 -0.76 25.43
C GLY A 21 -1.52 -1.04 24.20
N ILE A 22 -1.19 -2.30 23.94
CA ILE A 22 -0.42 -2.68 22.75
C ILE A 22 -1.27 -3.55 21.84
N ASP A 23 -1.39 -3.11 20.58
CA ASP A 23 -2.05 -3.92 19.55
C ASP A 23 -1.26 -5.23 19.31
N PRO A 24 -1.93 -6.40 19.33
CA PRO A 24 -1.27 -7.69 19.09
C PRO A 24 -0.49 -7.73 17.78
N LEU A 25 -0.97 -7.05 16.76
CA LEU A 25 -0.32 -6.99 15.45
C LEU A 25 1.05 -6.32 15.52
N TRP A 26 1.19 -5.30 16.37
CA TRP A 26 2.46 -4.62 16.58
C TRP A 26 3.52 -5.58 17.17
N MET A 27 3.13 -6.38 18.16
CA MET A 27 4.00 -7.41 18.76
C MET A 27 4.36 -8.50 17.75
N LEU A 28 3.38 -9.01 17.00
CA LEU A 28 3.61 -10.03 15.99
C LEU A 28 4.58 -9.54 14.92
N ASN A 29 4.41 -8.31 14.43
CA ASN A 29 5.33 -7.71 13.47
C ASN A 29 6.76 -7.63 14.03
N TYR A 30 6.92 -7.21 15.27
CA TYR A 30 8.22 -7.18 15.95
C TYR A 30 8.90 -8.56 15.98
N PHE A 31 8.19 -9.57 16.47
CA PHE A 31 8.77 -10.91 16.60
C PHE A 31 9.10 -11.53 15.25
N HIS A 32 8.24 -11.41 14.26
CA HIS A 32 8.51 -11.94 12.92
C HIS A 32 9.67 -11.21 12.25
N PHE A 33 9.75 -9.90 12.39
CA PHE A 33 10.86 -9.12 11.86
C PHE A 33 12.18 -9.55 12.49
N LYS A 34 12.23 -9.65 13.82
CA LYS A 34 13.43 -10.07 14.55
C LYS A 34 13.84 -11.51 14.28
N ASP A 35 12.89 -12.42 14.06
CA ASP A 35 13.21 -13.79 13.65
C ASP A 35 13.87 -13.82 12.26
N MET A 36 13.38 -13.01 11.31
CA MET A 36 14.00 -12.90 9.99
C MET A 36 15.44 -12.36 10.09
N GLU A 37 15.67 -11.32 10.89
CA GLU A 37 17.02 -10.77 11.13
C GLU A 37 17.97 -11.81 11.74
N LYS A 38 17.52 -12.55 12.78
CA LYS A 38 18.31 -13.62 13.40
C LYS A 38 18.73 -14.71 12.41
N ARG A 39 17.94 -14.92 11.37
CA ARG A 39 18.25 -15.88 10.29
C ARG A 39 19.11 -15.26 9.18
N GLY A 40 19.68 -14.07 9.39
CA GLY A 40 20.49 -13.36 8.39
C GLY A 40 19.71 -12.86 7.18
N ARG A 41 18.39 -12.65 7.33
CA ARG A 41 17.53 -12.17 6.26
C ARG A 41 17.09 -10.74 6.51
N ARG A 42 16.81 -10.00 5.46
CA ARG A 42 16.14 -8.70 5.56
C ARG A 42 14.72 -8.91 6.06
N GLY A 43 14.32 -8.22 7.13
CA GLY A 43 12.94 -8.22 7.61
C GLY A 43 12.02 -7.59 6.55
N LEU A 44 11.05 -8.35 6.06
CA LEU A 44 10.05 -7.88 5.09
C LEU A 44 8.68 -8.45 5.47
N ILE A 45 7.81 -7.59 5.94
CA ILE A 45 6.47 -7.94 6.42
C ILE A 45 5.46 -7.08 5.68
N LEU A 46 4.40 -7.69 5.17
CA LEU A 46 3.20 -7.00 4.69
C LEU A 46 2.09 -7.23 5.71
N SER A 47 1.67 -6.17 6.40
CA SER A 47 0.73 -6.27 7.52
C SER A 47 -0.26 -5.13 7.50
N ARG A 48 -1.45 -5.35 8.07
CA ARG A 48 -2.35 -4.24 8.41
C ARG A 48 -1.64 -3.30 9.38
N TYR A 49 -2.09 -2.05 9.44
CA TYR A 49 -1.54 -1.11 10.40
C TYR A 49 -1.98 -1.48 11.84
N GLY A 50 -1.07 -1.34 12.79
CA GLY A 50 -1.29 -1.57 14.22
C GLY A 50 -1.14 -0.30 15.07
N GLY A 51 -1.53 0.86 14.52
CA GLY A 51 -1.40 2.14 15.18
C GLY A 51 -0.03 2.82 14.98
N LEU A 52 0.20 3.88 15.73
CA LEU A 52 1.45 4.66 15.65
C LEU A 52 2.66 3.81 16.01
N GLY A 53 3.73 3.96 15.25
CA GLY A 53 4.98 3.22 15.43
C GLY A 53 5.02 1.85 14.74
N SER A 54 3.90 1.31 14.26
CA SER A 54 3.90 0.00 13.61
C SER A 54 4.66 -0.02 12.28
N HIS A 55 4.86 1.13 11.63
CA HIS A 55 5.68 1.29 10.42
C HIS A 55 7.14 0.83 10.57
N ARG A 56 7.63 0.64 11.80
CA ARG A 56 9.01 0.20 12.08
C ARG A 56 9.35 -1.17 11.51
N TYR A 57 8.37 -2.02 11.32
CA TYR A 57 8.56 -3.40 10.91
C TYR A 57 7.85 -3.76 9.62
N PRO A 58 6.55 -3.48 9.43
CA PRO A 58 5.83 -3.87 8.24
C PRO A 58 5.78 -2.77 7.16
N ILE A 59 5.53 -3.24 5.94
CA ILE A 59 4.84 -2.48 4.91
C ILE A 59 3.36 -2.51 5.30
N GLY A 60 2.72 -1.35 5.43
CA GLY A 60 1.31 -1.26 5.77
C GLY A 60 0.39 -1.48 4.57
N PHE A 61 -0.81 -2.01 4.81
CA PHE A 61 -1.86 -2.04 3.80
C PHE A 61 -3.23 -1.72 4.41
N SER A 62 -4.13 -1.12 3.59
CA SER A 62 -5.47 -0.74 4.02
C SER A 62 -6.41 -1.94 4.16
N GLY A 63 -6.38 -2.83 3.18
CA GLY A 63 -7.29 -3.98 3.03
C GLY A 63 -8.77 -3.60 2.87
N ASP A 64 -9.54 -4.50 2.32
CA ASP A 64 -11.01 -4.53 2.29
C ASP A 64 -11.70 -3.23 1.80
N THR A 65 -11.07 -2.53 0.87
CA THR A 65 -11.59 -1.27 0.31
C THR A 65 -12.78 -1.55 -0.60
N ILE A 66 -13.87 -0.82 -0.41
CA ILE A 66 -15.07 -0.94 -1.25
C ILE A 66 -14.80 -0.36 -2.64
N VAL A 67 -15.30 -1.00 -3.70
CA VAL A 67 -15.13 -0.57 -5.10
C VAL A 67 -16.06 0.59 -5.41
N THR A 68 -15.62 1.82 -5.12
CA THR A 68 -16.38 3.07 -5.36
C THR A 68 -15.45 4.23 -5.70
N TRP A 69 -15.96 5.24 -6.41
CA TRP A 69 -15.26 6.50 -6.66
C TRP A 69 -14.83 7.19 -5.38
N LYS A 70 -15.68 7.20 -4.36
CA LYS A 70 -15.38 7.79 -3.06
C LYS A 70 -14.18 7.12 -2.37
N SER A 71 -14.06 5.81 -2.53
CA SER A 71 -12.90 5.07 -2.03
C SER A 71 -11.62 5.44 -2.78
N LEU A 72 -11.69 5.64 -4.10
CA LEU A 72 -10.54 6.11 -4.89
C LEU A 72 -10.15 7.54 -4.50
N GLU A 73 -11.10 8.45 -4.36
CA GLU A 73 -10.86 9.84 -3.95
C GLU A 73 -10.07 9.94 -2.64
N PHE A 74 -10.35 9.06 -1.71
CA PHE A 74 -9.64 9.01 -0.41
C PHE A 74 -8.19 8.52 -0.52
N GLN A 75 -7.84 7.69 -1.52
CA GLN A 75 -6.52 7.05 -1.57
C GLN A 75 -5.35 8.04 -1.72
N PRO A 76 -5.39 9.06 -2.60
CA PRO A 76 -4.31 10.05 -2.68
C PRO A 76 -4.09 10.79 -1.37
N TYR A 77 -5.16 11.26 -0.74
CA TYR A 77 -5.11 11.93 0.56
C TYR A 77 -4.47 11.04 1.62
N PHE A 78 -4.97 9.82 1.77
CA PHE A 78 -4.46 8.90 2.78
C PHE A 78 -3.00 8.51 2.52
N THR A 79 -2.64 8.20 1.27
CA THR A 79 -1.27 7.80 0.92
C THR A 79 -0.26 8.91 1.22
N ALA A 80 -0.63 10.17 0.95
CA ALA A 80 0.23 11.30 1.26
C ALA A 80 0.32 11.55 2.77
N THR A 81 -0.81 11.58 3.48
CA THR A 81 -0.84 11.90 4.92
C THR A 81 -0.31 10.77 5.81
N ALA A 82 -0.35 9.51 5.38
CA ALA A 82 0.29 8.39 6.08
C ALA A 82 1.80 8.61 6.30
N SER A 83 2.44 9.37 5.44
CA SER A 83 3.84 9.76 5.55
C SER A 83 4.13 10.60 6.81
N ASN A 84 3.16 11.36 7.31
CA ASN A 84 3.30 12.17 8.53
C ASN A 84 3.56 11.32 9.79
N VAL A 85 3.20 10.04 9.75
CA VAL A 85 3.38 9.08 10.85
C VAL A 85 4.36 7.96 10.48
N GLY A 86 5.15 8.17 9.44
CA GLY A 86 6.22 7.27 9.03
C GLY A 86 5.82 6.11 8.11
N TYR A 87 4.57 6.00 7.71
CA TYR A 87 4.15 5.01 6.72
C TYR A 87 4.52 5.45 5.31
N THR A 88 5.77 5.22 4.94
CA THR A 88 6.31 5.55 3.60
C THR A 88 6.01 4.48 2.57
N TRP A 89 5.88 3.22 3.01
CA TRP A 89 5.52 2.07 2.20
C TRP A 89 4.09 1.64 2.50
N TRP A 90 3.19 2.21 1.72
CA TRP A 90 1.77 1.95 1.85
C TRP A 90 1.22 1.21 0.66
N SER A 91 0.41 0.19 0.91
CA SER A 91 -0.28 -0.59 -0.11
C SER A 91 -1.79 -0.42 0.06
N HIS A 92 -2.46 0.11 -0.93
CA HIS A 92 -3.91 0.05 -1.01
C HIS A 92 -4.34 -1.03 -2.01
N ASP A 93 -5.62 -1.39 -1.99
CA ASP A 93 -6.19 -2.35 -2.93
C ASP A 93 -6.54 -1.61 -4.23
N ILE A 94 -5.63 -1.64 -5.21
CA ILE A 94 -5.83 -0.96 -6.50
C ILE A 94 -7.05 -1.55 -7.20
N GLY A 95 -8.03 -0.68 -7.49
CA GLY A 95 -9.33 -1.05 -8.02
C GLY A 95 -10.37 -1.44 -6.97
N GLY A 96 -10.04 -1.33 -5.68
CA GLY A 96 -10.88 -1.77 -4.56
C GLY A 96 -10.84 -3.27 -4.31
N HIS A 97 -11.30 -3.74 -3.16
CA HIS A 97 -11.19 -5.14 -2.75
C HIS A 97 -12.49 -5.92 -2.92
N MET A 98 -13.61 -5.37 -2.47
CA MET A 98 -14.90 -6.05 -2.42
C MET A 98 -16.07 -5.08 -2.51
N ASN A 99 -17.26 -5.62 -2.70
CA ASN A 99 -18.52 -4.86 -2.73
C ASN A 99 -18.49 -3.69 -3.74
N GLY A 100 -19.44 -2.78 -3.66
CA GLY A 100 -19.52 -1.66 -4.57
C GLY A 100 -20.07 -2.05 -5.95
N TYR A 101 -19.49 -1.53 -7.02
CA TYR A 101 -19.96 -1.77 -8.38
C TYR A 101 -18.82 -1.87 -9.38
N LYS A 102 -19.03 -2.62 -10.47
CA LYS A 102 -18.06 -2.72 -11.56
C LYS A 102 -18.20 -1.49 -12.46
N ASP A 103 -17.12 -0.74 -12.57
CA ASP A 103 -17.00 0.45 -13.41
C ASP A 103 -15.61 0.44 -14.06
N ASN A 104 -15.59 0.40 -15.37
CA ASN A 104 -14.35 0.29 -16.13
C ASN A 104 -13.50 1.57 -16.01
N GLU A 105 -14.14 2.73 -16.01
CA GLU A 105 -13.48 4.02 -15.83
C GLU A 105 -12.86 4.13 -14.44
N LEU A 106 -13.61 3.80 -13.40
CA LEU A 106 -13.12 3.76 -12.02
C LEU A 106 -11.87 2.86 -11.90
N ALA A 107 -11.95 1.66 -12.48
CA ALA A 107 -10.83 0.72 -12.46
C ALA A 107 -9.60 1.32 -13.14
N LEU A 108 -9.76 1.90 -14.35
CA LEU A 108 -8.67 2.54 -15.08
C LEU A 108 -8.06 3.71 -14.30
N ARG A 109 -8.87 4.59 -13.71
CA ARG A 109 -8.38 5.71 -12.89
C ARG A 109 -7.62 5.23 -11.65
N TRP A 110 -8.10 4.15 -11.04
CA TRP A 110 -7.39 3.55 -9.92
C TRP A 110 -6.04 2.95 -10.32
N TYR A 111 -5.95 2.34 -11.51
CA TYR A 111 -4.67 1.91 -12.08
C TYR A 111 -3.72 3.09 -12.30
N GLN A 112 -4.22 4.20 -12.86
CA GLN A 112 -3.42 5.42 -13.09
C GLN A 112 -2.87 6.00 -11.77
N PHE A 113 -3.66 6.02 -10.71
CA PHE A 113 -3.18 6.38 -9.38
C PHE A 113 -2.21 5.33 -8.83
N GLY A 114 -2.56 4.06 -8.94
CA GLY A 114 -1.81 2.93 -8.38
C GLY A 114 -0.39 2.82 -8.92
N VAL A 115 -0.16 3.20 -10.17
CA VAL A 115 1.18 3.14 -10.80
C VAL A 115 2.21 4.00 -10.08
N PHE A 116 1.80 5.09 -9.45
CA PHE A 116 2.65 5.97 -8.65
C PHE A 116 2.69 5.61 -7.16
N SER A 117 1.85 4.68 -6.72
CA SER A 117 1.82 4.26 -5.32
C SER A 117 3.11 3.55 -4.91
N PRO A 118 3.55 3.64 -3.65
CA PRO A 118 4.75 2.95 -3.19
C PRO A 118 4.72 1.46 -3.50
N ILE A 119 3.59 0.81 -3.24
CA ILE A 119 3.35 -0.60 -3.55
C ILE A 119 2.25 -0.71 -4.60
N ASN A 120 2.58 -1.27 -5.76
CA ASN A 120 1.61 -1.57 -6.81
C ASN A 120 1.07 -2.98 -6.61
N ARG A 121 -0.09 -3.12 -5.98
CA ARG A 121 -0.70 -4.40 -5.64
C ARG A 121 -2.14 -4.45 -6.13
N LEU A 122 -2.40 -5.35 -7.08
CA LEU A 122 -3.75 -5.68 -7.56
C LEU A 122 -4.31 -6.77 -6.64
N HIS A 123 -5.10 -6.39 -5.66
CA HIS A 123 -5.67 -7.31 -4.69
C HIS A 123 -7.19 -7.20 -4.66
N SER A 124 -7.87 -8.34 -4.63
CA SER A 124 -9.32 -8.41 -4.57
C SER A 124 -9.78 -9.65 -3.81
N SER A 125 -11.06 -9.67 -3.45
CA SER A 125 -11.73 -10.90 -3.04
C SER A 125 -11.76 -11.89 -4.21
N SER A 126 -12.05 -13.17 -3.91
CA SER A 126 -12.16 -14.23 -4.92
C SER A 126 -13.39 -14.10 -5.84
N ASN A 127 -14.25 -13.10 -5.63
CA ASN A 127 -15.41 -12.87 -6.48
C ASN A 127 -14.96 -12.38 -7.87
N PRO A 128 -15.39 -13.05 -8.97
CA PRO A 128 -15.06 -12.65 -10.34
C PRO A 128 -15.43 -11.20 -10.67
N PHE A 129 -16.45 -10.64 -10.01
CA PHE A 129 -16.81 -9.22 -10.09
C PHE A 129 -15.64 -8.28 -9.74
N CYS A 130 -14.80 -8.68 -8.81
CA CYS A 130 -13.67 -7.91 -8.33
C CYS A 130 -12.35 -8.23 -9.05
N GLY A 131 -12.37 -9.01 -10.14
CA GLY A 131 -11.17 -9.33 -10.93
C GLY A 131 -10.47 -8.05 -11.41
N LYS A 132 -9.15 -8.00 -11.26
CA LYS A 132 -8.33 -6.79 -11.53
C LYS A 132 -7.46 -6.93 -12.76
N GLU A 133 -7.35 -8.11 -13.32
CA GLU A 133 -6.49 -8.36 -14.46
C GLU A 133 -6.99 -7.59 -15.69
N PRO A 134 -6.10 -6.94 -16.47
CA PRO A 134 -6.50 -6.11 -17.63
C PRO A 134 -7.42 -6.84 -18.60
N TRP A 135 -7.18 -8.13 -18.86
CA TRP A 135 -8.00 -8.92 -19.79
C TRP A 135 -9.44 -9.18 -19.34
N ASN A 136 -9.80 -8.84 -18.10
CA ASN A 136 -11.18 -8.85 -17.60
C ASN A 136 -11.99 -7.59 -17.96
N TYR A 137 -11.36 -6.64 -18.66
CA TYR A 137 -11.96 -5.38 -19.07
C TYR A 137 -12.05 -5.28 -20.60
N PRO A 138 -13.11 -4.65 -21.14
CA PRO A 138 -13.23 -4.44 -22.58
C PRO A 138 -12.20 -3.42 -23.08
N GLU A 139 -11.94 -3.44 -24.40
CA GLU A 139 -11.19 -2.35 -25.03
C GLU A 139 -11.99 -1.02 -24.97
N PRO A 140 -11.34 0.15 -24.82
CA PRO A 140 -9.87 0.33 -24.77
C PRO A 140 -9.26 0.15 -23.37
N TYR A 141 -10.03 -0.14 -22.35
CA TYR A 141 -9.56 -0.23 -20.95
C TYR A 141 -8.46 -1.28 -20.76
N CYS A 142 -8.61 -2.45 -21.39
CA CYS A 142 -7.59 -3.52 -21.32
C CYS A 142 -6.23 -3.00 -21.79
N SER A 143 -6.16 -2.47 -23.00
CA SER A 143 -4.92 -1.94 -23.59
C SER A 143 -4.32 -0.80 -22.77
N ASP A 144 -5.15 0.07 -22.21
CA ASP A 144 -4.68 1.20 -21.41
C ASP A 144 -4.14 0.76 -20.04
N MET A 145 -4.79 -0.21 -19.40
CA MET A 145 -4.28 -0.81 -18.15
C MET A 145 -2.94 -1.52 -18.37
N GLU A 146 -2.77 -2.23 -19.50
CA GLU A 146 -1.48 -2.86 -19.84
C GLU A 146 -0.38 -1.81 -20.03
N LYS A 147 -0.65 -0.71 -20.73
CA LYS A 147 0.32 0.40 -20.90
C LYS A 147 0.72 0.98 -19.55
N ILE A 148 -0.23 1.17 -18.63
CA ILE A 148 0.01 1.69 -17.29
C ILE A 148 0.92 0.74 -16.50
N LEU A 149 0.67 -0.57 -16.55
CA LEU A 149 1.51 -1.56 -15.88
C LEU A 149 2.93 -1.61 -16.46
N ARG A 150 3.08 -1.51 -17.79
CA ARG A 150 4.39 -1.40 -18.45
C ARG A 150 5.12 -0.13 -18.00
N PHE A 151 4.40 0.99 -17.91
CA PHE A 151 4.95 2.24 -17.38
C PHE A 151 5.43 2.09 -15.93
N ARG A 152 4.71 1.35 -15.08
CA ARG A 152 5.18 1.03 -13.72
C ARG A 152 6.55 0.35 -13.72
N HIS A 153 6.81 -0.55 -14.64
CA HIS A 153 8.11 -1.19 -14.75
C HIS A 153 9.19 -0.20 -15.17
N ALA A 154 8.89 0.73 -16.06
CA ALA A 154 9.83 1.81 -16.43
C ALA A 154 10.16 2.74 -15.26
N LEU A 155 9.25 2.88 -14.29
CA LEU A 155 9.48 3.68 -13.07
C LEU A 155 10.33 2.98 -11.99
N ILE A 156 10.71 1.71 -12.16
CA ILE A 156 11.47 0.98 -11.13
C ILE A 156 12.74 1.71 -10.69
N PRO A 157 13.60 2.24 -11.58
CA PRO A 157 14.79 2.98 -11.14
C PRO A 157 14.45 4.24 -10.33
N TYR A 158 13.40 4.95 -10.73
CA TYR A 158 12.91 6.12 -10.01
C TYR A 158 12.40 5.73 -8.61
N MET A 159 11.55 4.71 -8.52
CA MET A 159 11.04 4.21 -7.25
C MET A 159 12.16 3.68 -6.35
N TYR A 160 13.16 3.04 -6.92
CA TYR A 160 14.36 2.61 -6.18
C TYR A 160 15.08 3.80 -5.56
N THR A 161 15.30 4.87 -6.33
CA THR A 161 15.94 6.11 -5.85
C THR A 161 15.14 6.75 -4.72
N LEU A 162 13.80 6.85 -4.85
CA LEU A 162 12.95 7.37 -3.78
C LEU A 162 13.06 6.54 -2.50
N ASN A 163 13.08 5.21 -2.63
CA ASN A 163 13.25 4.32 -1.49
C ASN A 163 14.63 4.41 -0.86
N TYR A 164 15.68 4.60 -1.66
CA TYR A 164 17.03 4.85 -1.16
C TYR A 164 17.09 6.15 -0.36
N ARG A 165 16.51 7.23 -0.88
CA ARG A 165 16.39 8.51 -0.16
C ARG A 165 15.59 8.38 1.12
N CYS A 166 14.50 7.63 1.09
CA CYS A 166 13.71 7.34 2.28
C CYS A 166 14.55 6.65 3.36
N HIS A 167 15.43 5.71 2.97
CA HIS A 167 16.31 5.02 3.90
C HIS A 167 17.42 5.92 4.45
N CYS A 168 18.07 6.71 3.62
CA CYS A 168 19.25 7.50 3.99
C CYS A 168 18.90 8.89 4.55
N GLU A 169 17.86 9.53 3.99
CA GLU A 169 17.52 10.92 4.26
C GLU A 169 16.23 11.05 5.07
N HIS A 170 15.53 9.94 5.32
CA HIS A 170 14.23 9.88 6.00
C HIS A 170 13.11 10.68 5.29
N ILE A 171 13.27 10.93 3.99
CA ILE A 171 12.25 11.58 3.16
C ILE A 171 11.26 10.50 2.69
N PRO A 172 9.97 10.59 3.03
CA PRO A 172 8.97 9.61 2.59
C PRO A 172 8.90 9.47 1.07
N VAL A 173 8.51 8.29 0.59
CA VAL A 173 8.36 8.01 -0.85
C VAL A 173 7.28 8.88 -1.49
N ILE A 174 6.16 9.05 -0.79
CA ILE A 174 5.08 9.96 -1.16
C ILE A 174 4.96 10.99 -0.03
N ILE A 175 4.95 12.25 -0.39
CA ILE A 175 4.88 13.35 0.56
C ILE A 175 3.77 14.31 0.20
N PRO A 176 3.10 14.89 1.21
CA PRO A 176 2.16 15.98 0.99
C PRO A 176 2.87 17.23 0.44
N MET A 177 2.14 18.03 -0.32
CA MET A 177 2.69 19.26 -0.92
C MET A 177 3.23 20.24 0.11
N TYR A 178 2.66 20.30 1.31
CA TYR A 178 3.10 21.20 2.36
C TYR A 178 4.50 20.88 2.93
N TYR A 179 5.12 19.74 2.61
CA TYR A 179 6.53 19.48 2.96
C TYR A 179 7.48 20.40 2.21
N TYR A 180 7.15 20.71 0.95
CA TYR A 180 7.94 21.64 0.14
C TYR A 180 7.42 23.09 0.20
N TYR A 181 6.12 23.26 0.47
CA TYR A 181 5.45 24.54 0.45
C TYR A 181 4.68 24.80 1.75
N PRO A 182 5.37 24.83 2.92
CA PRO A 182 4.71 24.90 4.23
C PRO A 182 3.94 26.20 4.50
N PHE A 183 4.21 27.26 3.73
CA PHE A 183 3.57 28.55 3.88
C PHE A 183 2.49 28.82 2.81
N GLU A 184 2.27 27.86 1.91
CA GLU A 184 1.26 27.96 0.87
C GLU A 184 -0.05 27.31 1.31
N GLU A 185 -1.11 28.09 1.48
CA GLU A 185 -2.41 27.57 1.93
C GLU A 185 -2.95 26.46 1.02
N LYS A 186 -2.77 26.62 -0.30
CA LYS A 186 -3.17 25.61 -1.31
C LYS A 186 -2.46 24.25 -1.16
N ALA A 187 -1.38 24.19 -0.42
CA ALA A 187 -0.66 22.94 -0.20
C ALA A 187 -1.35 22.04 0.83
N TYR A 188 -2.35 22.57 1.54
CA TYR A 188 -3.10 21.86 2.58
C TYR A 188 -4.53 21.47 2.16
N SER A 189 -4.97 21.84 0.97
CA SER A 189 -6.32 21.58 0.44
C SER A 189 -6.39 20.34 -0.45
#